data_91e8237f9577385b8bfb8ce7d11e04fb
#
_entry.id   91e8237f9577385b8bfb8ce7d11e04fb
#
_cell.length_a   1.000
_cell.length_b   1.000
_cell.length_c   1.000
_cell.angle_alpha   90.00
_cell.angle_beta   90.00
_cell.angle_gamma   90.00
#
_symmetry.space_group_name_H-M   'P 1'
#
loop_
_entity.id
_entity.type
_entity.pdbx_description
1 polymer ?
#
loop_
_entity_poly.entity_id
_entity_poly.type
_entity_poly.pdbx_seq_one_letter_code
_entity_poly.pdbx_strand_id
1 'polypeptide(L)'
;MCAQRTLYDKIWDDHVVETQADGTSLLYIDRHLIHEVTSPQAFEGLRMARRRVHAPEKTLAVVDHNVPTTDRSHGIEDPEAALQVRTLAENCAEFGIDYYNELDPRQGIVHIIGPEQGFTLPGTTIVCGDSHTSTHGAFGALAHGIGTSEVEHVLATQTLIQKKAKNMRAIVDGKLPDGVTGKDIILSIIGEIGTAGGTGYVLEYAGEAIRALTMEGRMTVCNMSIEGGARAGLIAPDEKAFEFLKGRPKSPTGAAWDAALRYWESLRSDEGAHFDNEIRLDAAKLPPVVTWGTSPEDVASITGIVPDPDKIENEAKRISKHRALSYMGLRAGTKITDIKLDRVFIGSCTNGRIEDLRAAAKIADGKTVNANVNAMIVPGSGIVKEQAEAEGLDKIFIKAGFEWREPGCSMCLAMNPDKLKPEERCASTSNRNFEGRQGFKGRTHLVSPAMAAAAAIAGHFVDIRDWH
;
A
#
# COMPACT_ATOMS: atom_id res chain seq x y z
N MET A 1 25.36 -11.37 28.33
CA MET A 1 24.31 -10.43 27.93
C MET A 1 23.73 -10.95 26.63
N CYS A 2 22.42 -11.13 26.52
CA CYS A 2 21.80 -11.45 25.21
C CYS A 2 22.08 -10.32 24.24
N ALA A 3 22.33 -10.64 22.98
CA ALA A 3 22.49 -9.62 21.92
C ALA A 3 21.19 -8.81 21.82
N GLN A 4 21.32 -7.49 21.73
CA GLN A 4 20.19 -6.59 21.49
C GLN A 4 19.66 -6.81 20.08
N ARG A 5 18.33 -7.00 19.93
CA ARG A 5 17.68 -7.38 18.68
C ARG A 5 16.71 -6.29 18.21
N THR A 6 16.66 -6.09 16.90
CA THR A 6 15.64 -5.27 16.25
C THR A 6 14.28 -6.02 16.24
N LEU A 7 13.19 -5.30 15.97
CA LEU A 7 11.88 -5.91 15.73
C LEU A 7 11.98 -6.99 14.63
N TYR A 8 12.68 -6.68 13.53
CA TYR A 8 12.89 -7.62 12.44
C TYR A 8 13.65 -8.88 12.90
N ASP A 9 14.74 -8.70 13.67
CA ASP A 9 15.52 -9.84 14.17
C ASP A 9 14.68 -10.77 15.06
N LYS A 10 13.84 -10.21 15.93
CA LYS A 10 12.95 -10.98 16.80
C LYS A 10 11.97 -11.83 15.99
N ILE A 11 11.28 -11.21 15.02
CA ILE A 11 10.31 -11.93 14.17
C ILE A 11 11.05 -12.98 13.32
N TRP A 12 12.17 -12.62 12.71
CA TRP A 12 12.95 -13.54 11.88
C TRP A 12 13.39 -14.76 12.67
N ASP A 13 14.03 -14.54 13.83
CA ASP A 13 14.59 -15.62 14.65
C ASP A 13 13.50 -16.58 15.17
N ASP A 14 12.28 -16.06 15.47
CA ASP A 14 11.14 -16.86 15.90
C ASP A 14 10.56 -17.74 14.77
N HIS A 15 10.87 -17.45 13.49
CA HIS A 15 10.31 -18.15 12.32
C HIS A 15 11.33 -18.96 11.52
N VAL A 16 12.62 -18.85 11.80
CA VAL A 16 13.65 -19.66 11.14
C VAL A 16 13.52 -21.12 11.57
N VAL A 17 13.24 -22.00 10.60
CA VAL A 17 13.20 -23.45 10.78
C VAL A 17 14.62 -24.04 10.69
N GLU A 18 15.39 -23.60 9.67
CA GLU A 18 16.75 -24.05 9.41
C GLU A 18 17.52 -22.98 8.64
N THR A 19 18.80 -22.84 8.96
CA THR A 19 19.72 -22.00 8.18
C THR A 19 20.71 -22.89 7.44
N GLN A 20 20.79 -22.71 6.11
CA GLN A 20 21.64 -23.50 5.23
C GLN A 20 23.08 -22.96 5.21
N ALA A 21 24.02 -23.79 4.72
CA ALA A 21 25.43 -23.44 4.68
C ALA A 21 25.76 -22.24 3.78
N ASP A 22 24.91 -21.92 2.80
CA ASP A 22 25.04 -20.76 1.91
C ASP A 22 24.49 -19.45 2.52
N GLY A 23 23.97 -19.51 3.75
CA GLY A 23 23.39 -18.38 4.47
C GLY A 23 21.93 -18.10 4.14
N THR A 24 21.27 -18.94 3.34
CA THR A 24 19.81 -18.90 3.18
C THR A 24 19.13 -19.59 4.37
N SER A 25 17.89 -19.22 4.65
CA SER A 25 17.12 -19.81 5.74
C SER A 25 15.76 -20.26 5.23
N LEU A 26 15.31 -21.41 5.71
CA LEU A 26 13.94 -21.87 5.58
C LEU A 26 13.11 -21.14 6.64
N LEU A 27 12.23 -20.27 6.19
CA LEU A 27 11.38 -19.44 7.06
C LEU A 27 9.97 -20.02 7.09
N TYR A 28 9.39 -20.20 8.26
CA TYR A 28 8.00 -20.55 8.42
C TYR A 28 7.11 -19.36 8.09
N ILE A 29 5.99 -19.59 7.39
CA ILE A 29 5.02 -18.56 6.98
C ILE A 29 3.72 -18.76 7.74
N ASP A 30 3.31 -17.77 8.56
CA ASP A 30 2.09 -17.88 9.36
C ASP A 30 0.82 -17.65 8.55
N ARG A 31 0.87 -16.72 7.59
CA ARG A 31 -0.30 -16.28 6.82
C ARG A 31 0.05 -16.11 5.34
N HIS A 32 -0.85 -16.58 4.49
CA HIS A 32 -0.74 -16.44 3.06
C HIS A 32 -1.99 -15.77 2.51
N LEU A 33 -1.83 -14.60 1.90
CA LEU A 33 -2.88 -13.92 1.17
C LEU A 33 -2.74 -14.22 -0.32
N ILE A 34 -3.84 -14.54 -0.99
CA ILE A 34 -3.84 -14.84 -2.42
C ILE A 34 -4.95 -14.08 -3.15
N HIS A 35 -4.69 -13.79 -4.41
CA HIS A 35 -5.65 -13.14 -5.31
C HIS A 35 -5.58 -13.75 -6.73
N GLU A 36 -6.46 -13.31 -7.61
CA GLU A 36 -6.69 -13.94 -8.92
C GLU A 36 -5.52 -13.83 -9.90
N VAL A 37 -4.63 -12.84 -9.74
CA VAL A 37 -3.59 -12.57 -10.76
C VAL A 37 -2.40 -13.52 -10.66
N THR A 38 -1.92 -13.81 -9.44
CA THR A 38 -0.65 -14.52 -9.21
C THR A 38 -0.84 -15.98 -8.72
N SER A 39 -2.07 -16.42 -8.55
CA SER A 39 -2.36 -17.75 -8.00
C SER A 39 -2.65 -18.86 -9.02
N PRO A 40 -3.15 -18.63 -10.24
CA PRO A 40 -3.57 -19.72 -11.13
C PRO A 40 -2.48 -20.75 -11.43
N GLN A 41 -1.28 -20.30 -11.79
CA GLN A 41 -0.15 -21.17 -12.10
C GLN A 41 0.37 -21.91 -10.87
N ALA A 42 0.28 -21.30 -9.68
CA ALA A 42 0.67 -21.94 -8.43
C ALA A 42 -0.23 -23.15 -8.11
N PHE A 43 -1.55 -23.02 -8.26
CA PHE A 43 -2.48 -24.12 -8.09
C PHE A 43 -2.31 -25.21 -9.16
N GLU A 44 -2.04 -24.83 -10.41
CA GLU A 44 -1.74 -25.78 -11.46
C GLU A 44 -0.48 -26.61 -11.13
N GLY A 45 0.58 -25.96 -10.63
CA GLY A 45 1.77 -26.63 -10.14
C GLY A 45 1.49 -27.64 -9.04
N LEU A 46 0.62 -27.31 -8.07
CA LEU A 46 0.17 -28.24 -7.03
C LEU A 46 -0.53 -29.47 -7.62
N ARG A 47 -1.44 -29.29 -8.59
CA ARG A 47 -2.13 -30.40 -9.27
C ARG A 47 -1.15 -31.30 -10.01
N MET A 48 -0.24 -30.73 -10.79
CA MET A 48 0.78 -31.48 -11.53
C MET A 48 1.68 -32.28 -10.59
N ALA A 49 2.05 -31.71 -9.45
CA ALA A 49 2.85 -32.35 -8.41
C ALA A 49 2.03 -33.28 -7.51
N ARG A 50 0.70 -33.38 -7.70
CA ARG A 50 -0.24 -34.12 -6.83
C ARG A 50 -0.13 -33.74 -5.35
N ARG A 51 0.09 -32.47 -5.09
CA ARG A 51 0.18 -31.92 -3.74
C ARG A 51 -1.13 -31.25 -3.32
N ARG A 52 -1.41 -31.28 -2.03
CA ARG A 52 -2.49 -30.50 -1.41
C ARG A 52 -1.95 -29.19 -0.87
N VAL A 53 -2.83 -28.23 -0.61
CA VAL A 53 -2.49 -27.08 0.21
C VAL A 53 -2.23 -27.57 1.64
N HIS A 54 -1.09 -27.19 2.22
CA HIS A 54 -0.61 -27.70 3.51
C HIS A 54 -1.50 -27.22 4.68
N ALA A 55 -1.85 -25.94 4.70
CA ALA A 55 -2.65 -25.32 5.76
C ALA A 55 -3.67 -24.33 5.16
N PRO A 56 -4.81 -24.82 4.61
CA PRO A 56 -5.82 -23.95 3.99
C PRO A 56 -6.33 -22.86 4.94
N GLU A 57 -6.44 -23.15 6.23
CA GLU A 57 -6.90 -22.22 7.28
C GLU A 57 -5.93 -21.05 7.53
N LYS A 58 -4.70 -21.16 7.06
CA LYS A 58 -3.68 -20.09 7.09
C LYS A 58 -3.62 -19.27 5.80
N THR A 59 -4.49 -19.58 4.85
CA THR A 59 -4.60 -18.92 3.56
C THR A 59 -5.93 -18.19 3.47
N LEU A 60 -5.94 -16.97 2.98
CA LEU A 60 -7.14 -16.19 2.72
C LEU A 60 -7.09 -15.66 1.28
N ALA A 61 -8.14 -15.89 0.52
CA ALA A 61 -8.26 -15.50 -0.87
C ALA A 61 -9.29 -14.39 -1.07
N VAL A 62 -9.01 -13.51 -2.02
CA VAL A 62 -9.94 -12.44 -2.43
C VAL A 62 -9.71 -12.08 -3.89
N VAL A 63 -10.73 -11.56 -4.57
CA VAL A 63 -10.61 -10.91 -5.88
C VAL A 63 -10.56 -9.41 -5.72
N ASP A 64 -9.59 -8.74 -6.33
CA ASP A 64 -9.40 -7.31 -6.15
C ASP A 64 -8.85 -6.56 -7.38
N HIS A 65 -8.07 -7.21 -8.25
CA HIS A 65 -7.40 -6.56 -9.38
C HIS A 65 -8.27 -6.47 -10.63
N ASN A 66 -8.93 -7.57 -10.98
CA ASN A 66 -9.68 -7.74 -12.23
C ASN A 66 -11.18 -7.45 -12.09
N VAL A 67 -11.65 -7.09 -10.92
CA VAL A 67 -13.05 -6.78 -10.67
C VAL A 67 -13.39 -5.36 -11.13
N PRO A 68 -14.53 -5.15 -11.83
CA PRO A 68 -14.98 -3.81 -12.16
C PRO A 68 -15.40 -3.06 -10.88
N THR A 69 -15.21 -1.74 -10.89
CA THR A 69 -15.68 -0.84 -9.83
C THR A 69 -16.98 -0.13 -10.19
N THR A 70 -17.56 -0.49 -11.31
CA THR A 70 -18.92 -0.13 -11.75
C THR A 70 -19.93 -1.21 -11.35
N ASP A 71 -21.14 -1.15 -11.88
CA ASP A 71 -22.17 -2.17 -11.66
C ASP A 71 -21.66 -3.58 -12.04
N ARG A 72 -21.70 -4.49 -11.09
CA ARG A 72 -21.25 -5.87 -11.21
C ARG A 72 -22.38 -6.85 -11.58
N SER A 73 -23.61 -6.38 -11.72
CA SER A 73 -24.77 -7.24 -12.05
C SER A 73 -24.66 -7.92 -13.41
N HIS A 74 -23.87 -7.36 -14.33
CA HIS A 74 -23.60 -7.90 -15.66
C HIS A 74 -22.34 -8.79 -15.73
N GLY A 75 -21.68 -9.04 -14.59
CA GLY A 75 -20.43 -9.81 -14.53
C GLY A 75 -19.21 -9.00 -15.01
N ILE A 76 -18.18 -9.72 -15.43
CA ILE A 76 -16.91 -9.16 -15.90
C ILE A 76 -16.88 -9.29 -17.43
N GLU A 77 -16.85 -8.16 -18.15
CA GLU A 77 -16.90 -8.13 -19.61
C GLU A 77 -15.61 -8.65 -20.27
N ASP A 78 -14.46 -8.35 -19.68
CA ASP A 78 -13.16 -8.84 -20.18
C ASP A 78 -13.03 -10.35 -19.95
N PRO A 79 -12.90 -11.18 -21.03
CA PRO A 79 -12.89 -12.64 -20.88
C PRO A 79 -11.69 -13.17 -20.09
N GLU A 80 -10.53 -12.49 -20.16
CA GLU A 80 -9.32 -12.91 -19.44
C GLU A 80 -9.47 -12.60 -17.95
N ALA A 81 -9.95 -11.43 -17.59
CA ALA A 81 -10.27 -11.05 -16.23
C ALA A 81 -11.34 -12.01 -15.63
N ALA A 82 -12.42 -12.28 -16.37
CA ALA A 82 -13.45 -13.22 -15.95
C ALA A 82 -12.91 -14.64 -15.74
N LEU A 83 -11.99 -15.10 -16.60
CA LEU A 83 -11.34 -16.40 -16.45
C LEU A 83 -10.49 -16.45 -15.18
N GLN A 84 -9.69 -15.43 -14.90
CA GLN A 84 -8.83 -15.40 -13.71
C GLN A 84 -9.65 -15.41 -12.42
N VAL A 85 -10.72 -14.62 -12.35
CA VAL A 85 -11.63 -14.58 -11.19
C VAL A 85 -12.30 -15.94 -10.97
N ARG A 86 -12.85 -16.55 -12.03
CA ARG A 86 -13.45 -17.88 -11.96
C ARG A 86 -12.44 -18.95 -11.53
N THR A 87 -11.23 -18.92 -12.10
CA THR A 87 -10.17 -19.89 -11.77
C THR A 87 -9.79 -19.81 -10.29
N LEU A 88 -9.72 -18.60 -9.71
CA LEU A 88 -9.47 -18.46 -8.27
C LEU A 88 -10.60 -19.09 -7.44
N ALA A 89 -11.86 -18.85 -7.80
CA ALA A 89 -13.01 -19.43 -7.11
C ALA A 89 -12.99 -20.98 -7.15
N GLU A 90 -12.72 -21.56 -8.33
CA GLU A 90 -12.59 -23.01 -8.53
C GLU A 90 -11.43 -23.58 -7.69
N ASN A 91 -10.27 -22.92 -7.69
CA ASN A 91 -9.12 -23.32 -6.88
C ASN A 91 -9.42 -23.28 -5.39
N CYS A 92 -10.05 -22.21 -4.90
CA CYS A 92 -10.40 -22.10 -3.49
C CYS A 92 -11.39 -23.18 -3.05
N ALA A 93 -12.38 -23.49 -3.88
CA ALA A 93 -13.32 -24.57 -3.62
C ALA A 93 -12.65 -25.94 -3.59
N GLU A 94 -11.75 -26.23 -4.54
CA GLU A 94 -11.01 -27.51 -4.63
C GLU A 94 -10.09 -27.72 -3.42
N PHE A 95 -9.37 -26.67 -3.01
CA PHE A 95 -8.35 -26.79 -1.95
C PHE A 95 -8.84 -26.37 -0.56
N GLY A 96 -10.12 -26.01 -0.42
CA GLY A 96 -10.75 -25.69 0.88
C GLY A 96 -10.26 -24.37 1.49
N ILE A 97 -9.96 -23.36 0.66
CA ILE A 97 -9.46 -22.04 1.08
C ILE A 97 -10.63 -21.07 1.28
N ASP A 98 -10.59 -20.29 2.38
CA ASP A 98 -11.55 -19.22 2.63
C ASP A 98 -11.41 -18.12 1.56
N TYR A 99 -12.52 -17.78 0.89
CA TYR A 99 -12.54 -16.94 -0.30
C TYR A 99 -13.65 -15.89 -0.26
N TYR A 100 -13.29 -14.65 -0.51
CA TYR A 100 -14.22 -13.55 -0.66
C TYR A 100 -14.36 -13.20 -2.15
N ASN A 101 -15.48 -13.60 -2.74
CA ASN A 101 -15.78 -13.30 -4.13
C ASN A 101 -16.25 -11.84 -4.32
N GLU A 102 -16.48 -11.44 -5.57
CA GLU A 102 -16.85 -10.08 -5.96
C GLU A 102 -18.20 -9.58 -5.40
N LEU A 103 -19.02 -10.47 -4.88
CA LEU A 103 -20.33 -10.15 -4.27
C LEU A 103 -20.31 -10.31 -2.74
N ASP A 104 -19.21 -10.79 -2.16
CA ASP A 104 -19.08 -10.89 -0.69
C ASP A 104 -18.94 -9.48 -0.10
N PRO A 105 -19.71 -9.10 0.94
CA PRO A 105 -19.58 -7.79 1.57
C PRO A 105 -18.20 -7.54 2.19
N ARG A 106 -17.41 -8.57 2.42
CA ARG A 106 -16.02 -8.48 2.91
C ARG A 106 -14.99 -8.36 1.78
N GLN A 107 -15.44 -8.42 0.50
CA GLN A 107 -14.56 -8.26 -0.65
C GLN A 107 -13.89 -6.90 -0.62
N GLY A 108 -12.65 -6.84 -1.05
CA GLY A 108 -11.87 -5.63 -1.15
C GLY A 108 -10.42 -5.93 -1.49
N ILE A 109 -9.60 -4.91 -1.49
CA ILE A 109 -8.18 -5.03 -1.80
C ILE A 109 -7.50 -5.94 -0.76
N VAL A 110 -6.71 -6.90 -1.23
CA VAL A 110 -6.08 -7.94 -0.40
C VAL A 110 -5.35 -7.39 0.83
N HIS A 111 -4.67 -6.24 0.70
CA HIS A 111 -3.93 -5.59 1.80
C HIS A 111 -4.81 -4.71 2.70
N ILE A 112 -6.09 -4.60 2.41
CA ILE A 112 -7.09 -3.95 3.28
C ILE A 112 -7.88 -5.02 4.05
N ILE A 113 -8.33 -6.07 3.38
CA ILE A 113 -9.12 -7.11 4.02
C ILE A 113 -8.34 -7.90 5.07
N GLY A 114 -7.03 -8.12 4.88
CA GLY A 114 -6.19 -8.81 5.86
C GLY A 114 -6.24 -8.17 7.25
N PRO A 115 -5.94 -6.87 7.39
CA PRO A 115 -6.13 -6.12 8.64
C PRO A 115 -7.57 -6.08 9.13
N GLU A 116 -8.54 -5.79 8.26
CA GLU A 116 -9.96 -5.68 8.63
C GLU A 116 -10.52 -6.97 9.22
N GLN A 117 -10.06 -8.12 8.74
CA GLN A 117 -10.48 -9.41 9.25
C GLN A 117 -9.69 -9.86 10.49
N GLY A 118 -8.63 -9.12 10.90
CA GLY A 118 -7.71 -9.57 11.94
C GLY A 118 -6.88 -10.79 11.52
N PHE A 119 -6.71 -10.99 10.21
CA PHE A 119 -5.83 -12.00 9.64
C PHE A 119 -4.36 -11.56 9.73
N THR A 120 -4.11 -10.25 9.69
CA THR A 120 -2.84 -9.62 9.97
C THR A 120 -2.65 -9.47 11.47
N LEU A 121 -1.61 -10.08 12.03
CA LEU A 121 -1.31 -10.03 13.48
C LEU A 121 0.15 -9.64 13.71
N PRO A 122 0.47 -8.92 14.80
CA PRO A 122 1.85 -8.60 15.15
C PRO A 122 2.71 -9.84 15.33
N GLY A 123 3.97 -9.75 14.94
CA GLY A 123 4.95 -10.82 15.10
C GLY A 123 4.77 -12.01 14.16
N THR A 124 3.84 -11.95 13.22
CA THR A 124 3.63 -13.01 12.22
C THR A 124 4.42 -12.73 10.93
N THR A 125 4.68 -13.79 10.18
CA THR A 125 5.17 -13.72 8.79
C THR A 125 4.00 -13.80 7.83
N ILE A 126 3.90 -12.85 6.88
CA ILE A 126 2.79 -12.76 5.92
C ILE A 126 3.35 -12.64 4.50
N VAL A 127 2.85 -13.44 3.59
CA VAL A 127 3.22 -13.36 2.18
C VAL A 127 2.00 -13.27 1.27
N CYS A 128 2.20 -12.67 0.09
CA CYS A 128 1.22 -12.57 -0.99
C CYS A 128 1.95 -12.43 -2.32
N GLY A 129 1.32 -12.82 -3.41
CA GLY A 129 1.81 -12.58 -4.77
C GLY A 129 1.76 -11.11 -5.22
N ASP A 130 1.73 -10.17 -4.30
CA ASP A 130 1.70 -8.70 -4.54
C ASP A 130 2.78 -7.99 -3.74
N SER A 131 3.46 -7.03 -4.38
CA SER A 131 4.57 -6.29 -3.76
C SER A 131 4.17 -5.44 -2.56
N HIS A 132 2.92 -4.94 -2.50
CA HIS A 132 2.44 -4.09 -1.40
C HIS A 132 2.02 -4.87 -0.15
N THR A 133 2.36 -6.16 -0.08
CA THR A 133 2.25 -6.98 1.14
C THR A 133 2.98 -6.34 2.33
N SER A 134 3.98 -5.49 2.07
CA SER A 134 4.63 -4.66 3.10
C SER A 134 3.67 -3.81 3.95
N THR A 135 2.45 -3.55 3.48
CA THR A 135 1.38 -2.86 4.23
C THR A 135 1.16 -3.46 5.62
N HIS A 136 1.20 -4.78 5.73
CA HIS A 136 0.93 -5.50 6.98
C HIS A 136 1.98 -5.26 8.06
N GLY A 137 3.16 -4.76 7.67
CA GLY A 137 4.20 -4.35 8.62
C GLY A 137 3.81 -3.17 9.52
N ALA A 138 2.75 -2.44 9.20
CA ALA A 138 2.14 -1.43 10.07
C ALA A 138 1.66 -1.99 11.42
N PHE A 139 1.41 -3.29 11.47
CA PHE A 139 1.03 -4.05 12.66
C PHE A 139 2.21 -4.76 13.31
N GLY A 140 3.44 -4.56 12.83
CA GLY A 140 4.59 -5.32 13.31
C GLY A 140 4.63 -6.78 12.80
N ALA A 141 4.06 -7.04 11.61
CA ALA A 141 4.19 -8.31 10.91
C ALA A 141 5.34 -8.24 9.89
N LEU A 142 6.16 -9.27 9.80
CA LEU A 142 7.15 -9.40 8.71
C LEU A 142 6.43 -9.82 7.44
N ALA A 143 6.12 -8.85 6.59
CA ALA A 143 5.27 -9.04 5.45
C ALA A 143 5.94 -8.57 4.16
N HIS A 144 5.93 -9.43 3.12
CA HIS A 144 6.53 -9.09 1.83
C HIS A 144 5.93 -9.86 0.67
N GLY A 145 6.05 -9.27 -0.52
CA GLY A 145 5.65 -9.88 -1.77
C GLY A 145 6.54 -11.05 -2.19
N ILE A 146 5.94 -12.04 -2.85
CA ILE A 146 6.59 -13.24 -3.38
C ILE A 146 6.18 -13.50 -4.84
N GLY A 147 7.03 -14.21 -5.58
CA GLY A 147 6.73 -14.63 -6.95
C GLY A 147 5.78 -15.83 -7.01
N THR A 148 5.19 -16.07 -8.19
CA THR A 148 4.20 -17.17 -8.40
C THR A 148 4.72 -18.54 -8.01
N SER A 149 5.98 -18.88 -8.31
CA SER A 149 6.59 -20.15 -7.88
C SER A 149 6.78 -20.24 -6.36
N GLU A 150 7.00 -19.12 -5.70
CA GLU A 150 7.05 -19.05 -4.23
C GLU A 150 5.64 -19.17 -3.63
N VAL A 151 4.59 -18.65 -4.30
CA VAL A 151 3.18 -18.88 -3.92
C VAL A 151 2.88 -20.38 -3.90
N GLU A 152 3.26 -21.13 -4.96
CA GLU A 152 3.12 -22.58 -5.00
C GLU A 152 3.86 -23.26 -3.84
N HIS A 153 5.12 -22.85 -3.60
CA HIS A 153 5.93 -23.40 -2.53
C HIS A 153 5.29 -23.21 -1.15
N VAL A 154 4.82 -22.01 -0.85
CA VAL A 154 4.17 -21.68 0.44
C VAL A 154 2.85 -22.46 0.58
N LEU A 155 2.03 -22.53 -0.46
CA LEU A 155 0.81 -23.35 -0.44
C LEU A 155 1.10 -24.81 -0.12
N ALA A 156 2.20 -25.37 -0.68
CA ALA A 156 2.57 -26.77 -0.51
C ALA A 156 3.21 -27.09 0.84
N THR A 157 3.92 -26.13 1.49
CA THR A 157 4.84 -26.42 2.59
C THR A 157 4.69 -25.51 3.81
N GLN A 158 4.02 -24.40 3.67
CA GLN A 158 3.94 -23.28 4.65
C GLN A 158 5.32 -22.70 5.01
N THR A 159 6.29 -22.83 4.11
CA THR A 159 7.65 -22.32 4.30
C THR A 159 8.15 -21.56 3.07
N LEU A 160 9.21 -20.79 3.24
CA LEU A 160 9.86 -20.05 2.16
C LEU A 160 11.35 -19.96 2.39
N ILE A 161 12.16 -20.18 1.34
CA ILE A 161 13.62 -20.01 1.40
C ILE A 161 13.93 -18.53 1.17
N GLN A 162 14.56 -17.89 2.16
CA GLN A 162 14.91 -16.48 2.12
C GLN A 162 16.32 -16.23 2.67
N LYS A 163 16.94 -15.16 2.18
CA LYS A 163 18.17 -14.63 2.79
C LYS A 163 17.78 -13.51 3.75
N LYS A 164 18.34 -13.54 4.98
CA LYS A 164 18.11 -12.49 5.96
C LYS A 164 18.54 -11.13 5.40
N ALA A 165 17.64 -10.17 5.41
CA ALA A 165 17.92 -8.78 5.00
C ALA A 165 18.70 -8.05 6.10
N LYS A 166 19.30 -6.91 5.75
CA LYS A 166 19.88 -5.97 6.69
C LYS A 166 18.80 -5.13 7.37
N ASN A 167 19.12 -4.54 8.51
CA ASN A 167 18.26 -3.63 9.26
C ASN A 167 18.51 -2.18 8.83
N MET A 168 17.45 -1.46 8.42
CA MET A 168 17.48 -0.01 8.20
C MET A 168 16.40 0.64 9.06
N ARG A 169 16.68 1.82 9.59
CA ARG A 169 15.71 2.57 10.39
C ARG A 169 15.48 3.97 9.83
N ALA A 170 14.21 4.35 9.69
CA ALA A 170 13.79 5.71 9.38
C ALA A 170 13.14 6.33 10.61
N ILE A 171 13.76 7.36 11.16
CA ILE A 171 13.27 8.06 12.35
C ILE A 171 12.66 9.38 11.92
N VAL A 172 11.39 9.59 12.26
CA VAL A 172 10.65 10.82 11.98
C VAL A 172 10.20 11.40 13.33
N ASP A 173 10.96 12.38 13.82
CA ASP A 173 10.72 12.99 15.12
C ASP A 173 10.05 14.37 15.00
N GLY A 174 9.35 14.77 16.06
CA GLY A 174 8.59 16.00 16.12
C GLY A 174 7.13 15.84 15.66
N LYS A 175 6.40 16.96 15.69
CA LYS A 175 4.98 17.00 15.33
C LYS A 175 4.81 17.37 13.86
N LEU A 176 3.99 16.61 13.14
CA LEU A 176 3.61 16.93 11.76
C LEU A 176 2.83 18.25 11.69
N PRO A 177 3.13 19.12 10.71
CA PRO A 177 2.28 20.26 10.40
C PRO A 177 0.88 19.82 9.95
N ASP A 178 -0.11 20.68 10.12
CA ASP A 178 -1.44 20.45 9.59
C ASP A 178 -1.37 20.23 8.06
N GLY A 179 -2.18 19.30 7.56
CA GLY A 179 -2.20 18.93 6.15
C GLY A 179 -1.10 17.96 5.69
N VAL A 180 -0.12 17.63 6.55
CA VAL A 180 0.90 16.61 6.26
C VAL A 180 0.45 15.25 6.81
N THR A 181 0.58 14.22 6.01
CA THR A 181 0.07 12.87 6.27
C THR A 181 1.16 11.80 6.20
N GLY A 182 0.81 10.55 6.49
CA GLY A 182 1.71 9.40 6.27
C GLY A 182 2.18 9.27 4.82
N LYS A 183 1.37 9.73 3.85
CA LYS A 183 1.75 9.77 2.44
C LYS A 183 2.90 10.73 2.17
N ASP A 184 2.86 11.90 2.78
CA ASP A 184 3.91 12.90 2.63
C ASP A 184 5.21 12.45 3.31
N ILE A 185 5.11 11.78 4.46
CA ILE A 185 6.26 11.18 5.14
C ILE A 185 6.97 10.19 4.23
N ILE A 186 6.24 9.19 3.72
CA ILE A 186 6.88 8.12 2.94
C ILE A 186 7.40 8.61 1.60
N LEU A 187 6.70 9.52 0.93
CA LEU A 187 7.19 10.14 -0.29
C LEU A 187 8.46 10.96 -0.03
N SER A 188 8.54 11.69 1.09
CA SER A 188 9.75 12.44 1.47
C SER A 188 10.92 11.50 1.76
N ILE A 189 10.68 10.37 2.45
CA ILE A 189 11.72 9.34 2.69
C ILE A 189 12.22 8.78 1.36
N ILE A 190 11.30 8.39 0.45
CA ILE A 190 11.68 7.86 -0.88
C ILE A 190 12.43 8.91 -1.70
N GLY A 191 12.02 10.18 -1.62
CA GLY A 191 12.71 11.29 -2.27
C GLY A 191 14.15 11.46 -1.79
N GLU A 192 14.42 11.19 -0.50
CA GLU A 192 15.76 11.28 0.09
C GLU A 192 16.64 10.08 -0.26
N ILE A 193 16.12 8.84 -0.09
CA ILE A 193 16.92 7.62 -0.31
C ILE A 193 16.93 7.14 -1.76
N GLY A 194 15.99 7.60 -2.58
CA GLY A 194 15.74 7.07 -3.92
C GLY A 194 15.02 5.72 -3.93
N THR A 195 14.60 5.26 -5.11
CA THR A 195 13.87 4.00 -5.31
C THR A 195 14.70 2.73 -5.05
N ALA A 196 16.01 2.86 -4.90
CA ALA A 196 16.94 1.75 -4.62
C ALA A 196 17.60 1.82 -3.24
N GLY A 197 17.37 2.90 -2.45
CA GLY A 197 18.05 3.12 -1.18
C GLY A 197 17.79 2.07 -0.12
N GLY A 198 16.60 1.44 -0.15
CA GLY A 198 16.20 0.36 0.75
C GLY A 198 16.56 -1.05 0.25
N THR A 199 17.25 -1.19 -0.90
CA THR A 199 17.54 -2.50 -1.49
C THR A 199 18.39 -3.37 -0.56
N GLY A 200 17.89 -4.56 -0.24
CA GLY A 200 18.55 -5.49 0.68
C GLY A 200 18.27 -5.22 2.17
N TYR A 201 17.37 -4.27 2.47
CA TYR A 201 16.97 -3.93 3.83
C TYR A 201 15.51 -4.27 4.13
N VAL A 202 15.23 -4.51 5.39
CA VAL A 202 13.92 -4.32 6.01
C VAL A 202 13.98 -2.95 6.71
N LEU A 203 12.97 -2.11 6.45
CA LEU A 203 12.93 -0.72 6.91
C LEU A 203 12.00 -0.59 8.11
N GLU A 204 12.56 -0.31 9.30
CA GLU A 204 11.78 -0.02 10.51
C GLU A 204 11.55 1.49 10.62
N TYR A 205 10.28 1.88 10.71
CA TYR A 205 9.89 3.28 10.92
C TYR A 205 9.69 3.55 12.40
N ALA A 206 10.29 4.62 12.89
CA ALA A 206 10.29 5.02 14.29
C ALA A 206 10.17 6.53 14.44
N GLY A 207 10.11 7.01 15.67
CA GLY A 207 10.03 8.42 16.01
C GLY A 207 8.63 8.85 16.47
N GLU A 208 8.55 10.08 16.97
CA GLU A 208 7.31 10.62 17.56
C GLU A 208 6.19 10.71 16.52
N ALA A 209 6.51 11.25 15.32
CA ALA A 209 5.52 11.41 14.25
C ALA A 209 4.95 10.06 13.79
N ILE A 210 5.76 9.00 13.69
CA ILE A 210 5.29 7.66 13.30
C ILE A 210 4.36 7.08 14.37
N ARG A 211 4.70 7.22 15.65
CA ARG A 211 3.83 6.77 16.76
C ARG A 211 2.51 7.55 16.81
N ALA A 212 2.56 8.84 16.42
CA ALA A 212 1.38 9.70 16.39
C ALA A 212 0.38 9.32 15.27
N LEU A 213 0.85 8.73 14.16
CA LEU A 213 -0.01 8.28 13.06
C LEU A 213 -1.12 7.34 13.54
N THR A 214 -2.26 7.41 12.86
CA THR A 214 -3.31 6.40 12.92
C THR A 214 -2.84 5.09 12.29
N MET A 215 -3.59 4.00 12.44
CA MET A 215 -3.25 2.74 11.78
C MET A 215 -3.28 2.86 10.26
N GLU A 216 -4.21 3.62 9.71
CA GLU A 216 -4.31 3.91 8.27
C GLU A 216 -3.07 4.66 7.76
N GLY A 217 -2.62 5.68 8.50
CA GLY A 217 -1.38 6.39 8.18
C GLY A 217 -0.15 5.50 8.24
N ARG A 218 -0.07 4.60 9.22
CA ARG A 218 1.02 3.59 9.34
C ARG A 218 0.98 2.59 8.19
N MET A 219 -0.23 2.13 7.80
CA MET A 219 -0.39 1.25 6.64
C MET A 219 0.07 1.94 5.34
N THR A 220 -0.22 3.24 5.17
CA THR A 220 0.29 4.01 4.02
C THR A 220 1.82 4.06 3.99
N VAL A 221 2.46 4.32 5.14
CA VAL A 221 3.93 4.35 5.24
C VAL A 221 4.54 2.98 4.90
N CYS A 222 4.05 1.90 5.51
CA CYS A 222 4.54 0.55 5.25
C CYS A 222 4.23 0.06 3.84
N ASN A 223 3.05 0.42 3.29
CA ASN A 223 2.66 0.07 1.92
C ASN A 223 3.71 0.52 0.89
N MET A 224 4.20 1.74 1.02
CA MET A 224 5.13 2.33 0.06
C MET A 224 6.61 2.04 0.36
N SER A 225 6.95 1.22 1.35
CA SER A 225 8.34 0.81 1.63
C SER A 225 9.01 0.16 0.43
N ILE A 226 8.26 -0.63 -0.33
CA ILE A 226 8.73 -1.29 -1.55
C ILE A 226 9.13 -0.30 -2.64
N GLU A 227 8.54 0.90 -2.65
CA GLU A 227 8.86 1.94 -3.61
C GLU A 227 10.23 2.60 -3.33
N GLY A 228 10.73 2.50 -2.10
CA GLY A 228 12.11 2.81 -1.72
C GLY A 228 13.07 1.63 -1.92
N GLY A 229 12.62 0.51 -2.47
CA GLY A 229 13.40 -0.70 -2.71
C GLY A 229 13.53 -1.64 -1.50
N ALA A 230 12.91 -1.33 -0.36
CA ALA A 230 12.98 -2.17 0.83
C ALA A 230 12.23 -3.50 0.63
N ARG A 231 12.72 -4.58 1.27
CA ARG A 231 12.06 -5.89 1.25
C ARG A 231 10.73 -5.87 1.99
N ALA A 232 10.66 -5.15 3.11
CA ALA A 232 9.48 -4.94 3.92
C ALA A 232 9.60 -3.63 4.69
N GLY A 233 8.46 -3.09 5.15
CA GLY A 233 8.40 -1.98 6.11
C GLY A 233 7.83 -2.49 7.42
N LEU A 234 8.32 -2.01 8.55
CA LEU A 234 7.89 -2.42 9.88
C LEU A 234 7.64 -1.20 10.77
N ILE A 235 6.59 -1.25 11.56
CA ILE A 235 6.35 -0.35 12.69
C ILE A 235 6.11 -1.23 13.92
N ALA A 236 6.79 -0.93 15.01
CA ALA A 236 6.58 -1.67 16.27
C ALA A 236 5.13 -1.55 16.71
N PRO A 237 4.45 -2.68 17.00
CA PRO A 237 3.06 -2.65 17.43
C PRO A 237 2.92 -1.96 18.78
N ASP A 238 1.82 -1.24 18.94
CA ASP A 238 1.46 -0.52 20.16
C ASP A 238 -0.05 -0.61 20.41
N GLU A 239 -0.52 0.13 21.40
CA GLU A 239 -1.91 0.14 21.84
C GLU A 239 -2.89 0.42 20.66
N LYS A 240 -2.51 1.28 19.70
CA LYS A 240 -3.34 1.56 18.52
C LYS A 240 -3.52 0.32 17.62
N ALA A 241 -2.44 -0.45 17.44
CA ALA A 241 -2.50 -1.71 16.69
C ALA A 241 -3.37 -2.74 17.44
N PHE A 242 -3.24 -2.80 18.77
CA PHE A 242 -4.01 -3.73 19.58
C PHE A 242 -5.51 -3.37 19.58
N GLU A 243 -5.85 -2.10 19.73
CA GLU A 243 -7.24 -1.62 19.66
C GLU A 243 -7.85 -1.89 18.29
N PHE A 244 -7.10 -1.66 17.19
CA PHE A 244 -7.57 -1.94 15.84
C PHE A 244 -7.91 -3.42 15.64
N LEU A 245 -7.11 -4.32 16.19
CA LEU A 245 -7.26 -5.77 16.02
C LEU A 245 -8.30 -6.40 16.96
N LYS A 246 -8.60 -5.74 18.09
CA LYS A 246 -9.51 -6.28 19.11
C LYS A 246 -10.90 -6.53 18.55
N GLY A 247 -11.38 -7.77 18.69
CA GLY A 247 -12.72 -8.16 18.25
C GLY A 247 -12.88 -8.38 16.74
N ARG A 248 -11.79 -8.30 15.95
CA ARG A 248 -11.83 -8.67 14.52
C ARG A 248 -12.09 -10.19 14.37
N PRO A 249 -12.76 -10.61 13.28
CA PRO A 249 -13.24 -12.00 13.12
C PRO A 249 -12.16 -13.08 13.27
N LYS A 250 -10.94 -12.81 12.80
CA LYS A 250 -9.81 -13.77 12.84
C LYS A 250 -8.74 -13.41 13.89
N SER A 251 -9.01 -12.41 14.74
CA SER A 251 -8.14 -12.07 15.86
C SER A 251 -8.31 -13.07 17.02
N PRO A 252 -7.27 -13.29 17.82
CA PRO A 252 -7.38 -14.10 19.04
C PRO A 252 -8.45 -13.56 19.98
N THR A 253 -9.05 -14.43 20.81
CA THR A 253 -10.06 -14.07 21.81
C THR A 253 -9.76 -14.69 23.17
N GLY A 254 -10.27 -14.09 24.26
CA GLY A 254 -10.11 -14.61 25.62
C GLY A 254 -8.63 -14.80 26.02
N ALA A 255 -8.30 -15.92 26.63
CA ALA A 255 -6.94 -16.23 27.10
C ALA A 255 -5.89 -16.22 25.97
N ALA A 256 -6.28 -16.54 24.73
CA ALA A 256 -5.39 -16.46 23.57
C ALA A 256 -5.06 -14.99 23.22
N TRP A 257 -6.01 -14.08 23.38
CA TRP A 257 -5.77 -12.64 23.23
C TRP A 257 -4.78 -12.13 24.28
N ASP A 258 -4.97 -12.50 25.55
CA ASP A 258 -4.07 -12.07 26.62
C ASP A 258 -2.64 -12.61 26.44
N ALA A 259 -2.50 -13.84 25.92
CA ALA A 259 -1.20 -14.40 25.57
C ALA A 259 -0.56 -13.66 24.38
N ALA A 260 -1.35 -13.34 23.36
CA ALA A 260 -0.91 -12.58 22.19
C ALA A 260 -0.43 -11.17 22.59
N LEU A 261 -1.17 -10.44 23.42
CA LEU A 261 -0.77 -9.11 23.90
C LEU A 261 0.61 -9.13 24.57
N ARG A 262 0.87 -10.09 25.48
CA ARG A 262 2.19 -10.21 26.13
C ARG A 262 3.32 -10.44 25.13
N TYR A 263 3.08 -11.20 24.06
CA TYR A 263 4.05 -11.39 23.01
C TYR A 263 4.22 -10.11 22.17
N TRP A 264 3.13 -9.49 21.75
CA TRP A 264 3.13 -8.29 20.92
C TRP A 264 3.83 -7.10 21.59
N GLU A 265 3.66 -6.92 22.91
CA GLU A 265 4.35 -5.90 23.71
C GLU A 265 5.87 -6.09 23.70
N SER A 266 6.35 -7.33 23.53
CA SER A 266 7.78 -7.66 23.48
C SER A 266 8.43 -7.35 22.13
N LEU A 267 7.63 -7.07 21.09
CA LEU A 267 8.07 -6.91 19.70
C LEU A 267 8.65 -5.53 19.37
N ARG A 268 9.12 -4.76 20.35
CA ARG A 268 9.87 -3.52 20.09
C ARG A 268 11.35 -3.83 19.90
N SER A 269 12.02 -3.07 19.04
CA SER A 269 13.48 -3.12 18.98
C SER A 269 14.08 -2.77 20.34
N ASP A 270 15.06 -3.53 20.76
CA ASP A 270 15.74 -3.33 22.05
C ASP A 270 16.50 -2.00 22.01
N GLU A 271 16.64 -1.36 23.19
CA GLU A 271 17.48 -0.17 23.30
C GLU A 271 18.92 -0.54 22.94
N GLY A 272 19.52 0.23 22.00
CA GLY A 272 20.86 -0.05 21.49
C GLY A 272 20.94 -1.18 20.45
N ALA A 273 19.81 -1.69 19.94
CA ALA A 273 19.81 -2.61 18.82
C ALA A 273 20.53 -2.00 17.59
N HIS A 274 21.31 -2.82 16.91
CA HIS A 274 22.10 -2.36 15.77
C HIS A 274 21.24 -2.25 14.50
N PHE A 275 21.37 -1.10 13.81
CA PHE A 275 20.85 -0.88 12.47
C PHE A 275 22.01 -0.62 11.52
N ASP A 276 22.03 -1.30 10.38
CA ASP A 276 23.09 -1.17 9.37
C ASP A 276 23.05 0.22 8.69
N ASN A 277 21.87 0.86 8.66
CA ASN A 277 21.70 2.21 8.15
C ASN A 277 20.55 2.93 8.88
N GLU A 278 20.70 4.24 9.07
CA GLU A 278 19.66 5.07 9.67
C GLU A 278 19.51 6.39 8.90
N ILE A 279 18.24 6.81 8.75
CA ILE A 279 17.88 8.14 8.25
C ILE A 279 17.01 8.85 9.29
N ARG A 280 17.11 10.18 9.33
CA ARG A 280 16.36 11.01 10.29
C ARG A 280 15.72 12.20 9.59
N LEU A 281 14.42 12.35 9.79
CA LEU A 281 13.64 13.48 9.29
C LEU A 281 13.04 14.25 10.46
N ASP A 282 13.03 15.56 10.32
CA ASP A 282 12.32 16.47 11.23
C ASP A 282 10.88 16.65 10.69
N ALA A 283 9.92 16.06 11.39
CA ALA A 283 8.51 16.08 11.01
C ALA A 283 7.97 17.51 10.84
N ALA A 284 8.43 18.45 11.67
CA ALA A 284 7.98 19.85 11.64
C ALA A 284 8.36 20.59 10.34
N LYS A 285 9.35 20.07 9.60
CA LYS A 285 9.81 20.63 8.33
C LYS A 285 9.21 19.99 7.09
N LEU A 286 8.45 18.90 7.24
CA LEU A 286 7.85 18.21 6.12
C LEU A 286 6.68 19.03 5.54
N PRO A 287 6.71 19.36 4.24
CA PRO A 287 5.57 19.99 3.56
C PRO A 287 4.63 18.89 3.00
N PRO A 288 3.40 19.23 2.62
CA PRO A 288 2.66 18.43 1.67
C PRO A 288 3.43 18.32 0.35
N VAL A 289 3.49 17.11 -0.23
CA VAL A 289 4.32 16.83 -1.40
C VAL A 289 3.53 16.24 -2.56
N VAL A 290 4.06 16.45 -3.78
CA VAL A 290 3.51 15.95 -5.04
C VAL A 290 4.65 15.31 -5.83
N THR A 291 4.43 14.16 -6.45
CA THR A 291 5.39 13.64 -7.42
C THR A 291 5.22 14.36 -8.76
N TRP A 292 6.33 14.85 -9.34
CA TRP A 292 6.32 15.58 -10.60
C TRP A 292 6.76 14.74 -11.80
N GLY A 293 7.41 13.61 -11.58
CA GLY A 293 7.98 12.75 -12.61
C GLY A 293 7.34 11.37 -12.71
N THR A 294 8.10 10.40 -13.19
CA THR A 294 7.66 9.02 -13.46
C THR A 294 8.16 8.02 -12.43
N SER A 295 8.56 8.50 -11.25
CA SER A 295 9.04 7.70 -10.14
C SER A 295 8.55 8.31 -8.82
N PRO A 296 8.24 7.51 -7.78
CA PRO A 296 7.92 8.02 -6.45
C PRO A 296 9.04 8.84 -5.80
N GLU A 297 10.28 8.74 -6.26
CA GLU A 297 11.39 9.59 -5.81
C GLU A 297 11.37 11.02 -6.40
N ASP A 298 10.58 11.23 -7.46
CA ASP A 298 10.46 12.53 -8.13
C ASP A 298 9.51 13.46 -7.36
N VAL A 299 9.87 13.82 -6.16
CA VAL A 299 9.03 14.55 -5.18
C VAL A 299 9.36 16.03 -5.18
N ALA A 300 8.35 16.87 -5.07
CA ALA A 300 8.48 18.31 -4.82
C ALA A 300 7.47 18.76 -3.75
N SER A 301 7.85 19.78 -2.95
CA SER A 301 6.88 20.47 -2.10
C SER A 301 5.76 21.07 -2.94
N ILE A 302 4.54 21.09 -2.41
CA ILE A 302 3.39 21.75 -3.06
C ILE A 302 3.67 23.22 -3.41
N THR A 303 4.45 23.91 -2.60
CA THR A 303 4.88 25.31 -2.84
C THR A 303 6.12 25.42 -3.72
N GLY A 304 6.66 24.29 -4.18
CA GLY A 304 7.88 24.24 -4.98
C GLY A 304 7.63 24.35 -6.49
N ILE A 305 8.69 24.05 -7.21
CA ILE A 305 8.72 24.02 -8.66
C ILE A 305 9.24 22.67 -9.15
N VAL A 306 8.92 22.31 -10.37
CA VAL A 306 9.49 21.15 -11.07
C VAL A 306 11.00 21.37 -11.19
N PRO A 307 11.85 20.46 -10.66
CA PRO A 307 13.30 20.62 -10.69
C PRO A 307 13.87 20.69 -12.10
N ASP A 308 15.03 21.34 -12.21
CA ASP A 308 15.77 21.44 -13.47
C ASP A 308 16.77 20.27 -13.57
N PRO A 309 16.60 19.35 -14.53
CA PRO A 309 17.51 18.22 -14.70
C PRO A 309 18.94 18.64 -15.04
N ASP A 310 19.15 19.80 -15.68
CA ASP A 310 20.49 20.28 -16.04
C ASP A 310 21.37 20.61 -14.81
N LYS A 311 20.76 20.73 -13.64
CA LYS A 311 21.47 20.91 -12.36
C LYS A 311 21.92 19.58 -11.72
N ILE A 312 21.58 18.45 -12.31
CA ILE A 312 21.96 17.11 -11.79
C ILE A 312 23.33 16.71 -12.36
N GLU A 313 24.30 16.52 -11.48
CA GLU A 313 25.67 16.15 -11.86
C GLU A 313 25.74 14.76 -12.51
N ASN A 314 25.02 13.79 -11.94
CA ASN A 314 25.01 12.41 -12.45
C ASN A 314 24.29 12.34 -13.79
N GLU A 315 25.04 12.00 -14.85
CA GLU A 315 24.54 11.99 -16.24
C GLU A 315 23.36 11.03 -16.43
N ALA A 316 23.42 9.82 -15.89
CA ALA A 316 22.34 8.84 -16.04
C ALA A 316 21.04 9.34 -15.36
N LYS A 317 21.15 9.93 -14.17
CA LYS A 317 20.01 10.57 -13.49
C LYS A 317 19.49 11.76 -14.31
N ARG A 318 20.37 12.61 -14.83
CA ARG A 318 19.98 13.76 -15.65
C ARG A 318 19.16 13.33 -16.87
N ILE A 319 19.64 12.34 -17.62
CA ILE A 319 18.94 11.77 -18.78
C ILE A 319 17.58 11.21 -18.38
N SER A 320 17.52 10.44 -17.29
CA SER A 320 16.27 9.88 -16.75
C SER A 320 15.26 10.98 -16.40
N LYS A 321 15.69 12.08 -15.75
CA LYS A 321 14.79 13.17 -15.36
C LYS A 321 14.33 14.00 -16.57
N HIS A 322 15.15 14.19 -17.60
CA HIS A 322 14.69 14.76 -18.88
C HIS A 322 13.61 13.90 -19.54
N ARG A 323 13.80 12.57 -19.56
CA ARG A 323 12.77 11.63 -20.06
C ARG A 323 11.48 11.75 -19.26
N ALA A 324 11.56 11.81 -17.93
CA ALA A 324 10.41 11.97 -17.05
C ALA A 324 9.65 13.27 -17.36
N LEU A 325 10.34 14.39 -17.49
CA LEU A 325 9.72 15.67 -17.87
C LEU A 325 9.01 15.59 -19.24
N SER A 326 9.67 14.99 -20.24
CA SER A 326 9.10 14.80 -21.56
C SER A 326 7.82 13.95 -21.51
N TYR A 327 7.85 12.81 -20.79
CA TYR A 327 6.68 11.94 -20.60
C TYR A 327 5.55 12.67 -19.90
N MET A 328 5.87 13.35 -18.80
CA MET A 328 4.89 14.09 -17.99
C MET A 328 4.42 15.38 -18.69
N GLY A 329 5.03 15.78 -19.81
CA GLY A 329 4.68 17.03 -20.50
C GLY A 329 4.88 18.26 -19.60
N LEU A 330 5.91 18.26 -18.78
CA LEU A 330 6.26 19.34 -17.86
C LEU A 330 7.57 20.00 -18.26
N ARG A 331 7.75 21.25 -17.83
CA ARG A 331 8.98 22.01 -18.00
C ARG A 331 9.62 22.30 -16.64
N ALA A 332 10.95 22.30 -16.60
CA ALA A 332 11.68 22.77 -15.44
C ALA A 332 11.22 24.18 -15.04
N GLY A 333 11.12 24.45 -13.74
CA GLY A 333 10.64 25.72 -13.22
C GLY A 333 9.12 25.92 -13.18
N THR A 334 8.32 24.98 -13.74
CA THR A 334 6.86 25.01 -13.58
C THR A 334 6.51 24.91 -12.10
N LYS A 335 5.68 25.82 -11.58
CA LYS A 335 5.17 25.70 -10.20
C LYS A 335 4.28 24.47 -10.10
N ILE A 336 4.38 23.72 -9.01
CA ILE A 336 3.52 22.56 -8.78
C ILE A 336 2.04 22.95 -8.82
N THR A 337 1.69 24.10 -8.27
CA THR A 337 0.32 24.65 -8.28
C THR A 337 -0.20 25.06 -9.66
N ASP A 338 0.65 25.21 -10.65
CA ASP A 338 0.23 25.56 -12.03
C ASP A 338 -0.11 24.29 -12.86
N ILE A 339 0.14 23.10 -12.35
CA ILE A 339 -0.10 21.83 -13.05
C ILE A 339 -1.61 21.53 -13.03
N LYS A 340 -2.23 21.59 -14.20
CA LYS A 340 -3.66 21.28 -14.41
C LYS A 340 -3.89 19.78 -14.47
N LEU A 341 -5.10 19.37 -14.12
CA LEU A 341 -5.51 17.98 -14.01
C LEU A 341 -6.73 17.67 -14.89
N ASP A 342 -6.77 16.45 -15.43
CA ASP A 342 -7.89 15.90 -16.18
C ASP A 342 -8.67 14.89 -15.33
N ARG A 343 -7.96 14.18 -14.43
CA ARG A 343 -8.52 13.10 -13.59
C ARG A 343 -8.05 13.23 -12.15
N VAL A 344 -8.89 12.73 -11.25
CA VAL A 344 -8.52 12.50 -9.84
C VAL A 344 -8.97 11.11 -9.44
N PHE A 345 -8.08 10.36 -8.81
CA PHE A 345 -8.34 9.03 -8.27
C PHE A 345 -8.02 9.00 -6.77
N ILE A 346 -9.03 8.70 -5.95
CA ILE A 346 -8.89 8.47 -4.52
C ILE A 346 -9.30 7.02 -4.24
N GLY A 347 -8.36 6.21 -3.80
CA GLY A 347 -8.52 4.77 -3.61
C GLY A 347 -7.19 4.06 -3.45
N SER A 348 -7.10 2.79 -3.85
CA SER A 348 -5.90 1.94 -3.75
C SER A 348 -5.69 1.35 -2.35
N CYS A 349 -4.87 0.29 -2.25
CA CYS A 349 -4.40 -0.23 -0.97
C CYS A 349 -3.63 0.79 -0.13
N THR A 350 -3.14 1.85 -0.76
CA THR A 350 -2.41 2.92 -0.09
C THR A 350 -3.34 3.85 0.68
N ASN A 351 -4.41 4.35 0.04
CA ASN A 351 -5.29 5.38 0.60
C ASN A 351 -6.77 5.20 0.17
N GLY A 352 -7.30 3.99 0.34
CA GLY A 352 -8.72 3.68 0.12
C GLY A 352 -9.46 3.29 1.41
N ARG A 353 -8.93 3.63 2.60
CA ARG A 353 -9.50 3.27 3.90
C ARG A 353 -10.43 4.36 4.40
N ILE A 354 -11.20 4.06 5.45
CA ILE A 354 -12.24 4.97 5.94
C ILE A 354 -11.71 6.37 6.33
N GLU A 355 -10.52 6.46 6.95
CA GLU A 355 -9.94 7.75 7.32
C GLU A 355 -9.51 8.56 6.11
N ASP A 356 -9.02 7.91 5.06
CA ASP A 356 -8.68 8.55 3.78
C ASP A 356 -9.92 9.19 3.15
N LEU A 357 -11.05 8.45 3.18
CA LEU A 357 -12.33 8.94 2.66
C LEU A 357 -12.88 10.08 3.52
N ARG A 358 -12.79 9.99 4.85
CA ARG A 358 -13.20 11.09 5.75
C ARG A 358 -12.37 12.35 5.49
N ALA A 359 -11.03 12.21 5.32
CA ALA A 359 -10.16 13.33 5.01
C ALA A 359 -10.50 13.99 3.68
N ALA A 360 -10.76 13.19 2.64
CA ALA A 360 -11.17 13.69 1.34
C ALA A 360 -12.59 14.34 1.37
N ALA A 361 -13.53 13.72 2.09
CA ALA A 361 -14.91 14.25 2.22
C ALA A 361 -14.93 15.59 2.93
N LYS A 362 -14.11 15.78 3.98
CA LYS A 362 -13.99 17.07 4.66
C LYS A 362 -13.57 18.21 3.72
N ILE A 363 -12.75 17.90 2.71
CA ILE A 363 -12.32 18.88 1.69
C ILE A 363 -13.43 19.11 0.66
N ALA A 364 -14.19 18.06 0.31
CA ALA A 364 -15.21 18.11 -0.74
C ALA A 364 -16.55 18.69 -0.28
N ASP A 365 -16.82 18.69 1.03
CA ASP A 365 -18.12 19.11 1.57
C ASP A 365 -18.47 20.56 1.20
N GLY A 366 -19.63 20.76 0.63
CA GLY A 366 -20.11 22.07 0.16
C GLY A 366 -19.40 22.64 -1.07
N LYS A 367 -18.48 21.90 -1.68
CA LYS A 367 -17.72 22.30 -2.88
C LYS A 367 -18.21 21.52 -4.11
N THR A 368 -17.67 21.86 -5.27
CA THR A 368 -17.98 21.17 -6.55
C THR A 368 -16.71 20.89 -7.32
N VAL A 369 -16.59 19.70 -7.85
CA VAL A 369 -15.48 19.27 -8.73
C VAL A 369 -15.40 20.18 -9.95
N ASN A 370 -14.20 20.59 -10.33
CA ASN A 370 -13.95 21.41 -11.50
C ASN A 370 -14.53 20.75 -12.77
N ALA A 371 -15.22 21.52 -13.59
CA ALA A 371 -15.91 20.99 -14.79
C ALA A 371 -14.99 20.30 -15.81
N ASN A 372 -13.67 20.54 -15.75
CA ASN A 372 -12.69 19.90 -16.60
C ASN A 372 -12.04 18.65 -15.98
N VAL A 373 -12.43 18.28 -14.76
CA VAL A 373 -11.86 17.14 -14.02
C VAL A 373 -12.90 16.05 -13.85
N ASN A 374 -12.53 14.83 -14.20
CA ASN A 374 -13.30 13.65 -13.83
C ASN A 374 -12.66 13.03 -12.56
N ALA A 375 -13.41 13.04 -11.46
CA ALA A 375 -12.92 12.59 -10.17
C ALA A 375 -13.68 11.35 -9.68
N MET A 376 -12.96 10.35 -9.16
CA MET A 376 -13.56 9.12 -8.65
C MET A 376 -13.06 8.78 -7.25
N ILE A 377 -13.95 8.20 -6.48
CA ILE A 377 -13.68 7.63 -5.14
C ILE A 377 -13.91 6.12 -5.22
N VAL A 378 -12.91 5.35 -4.85
CA VAL A 378 -12.99 3.88 -4.82
C VAL A 378 -12.68 3.42 -3.40
N PRO A 379 -13.70 2.99 -2.62
CA PRO A 379 -13.47 2.38 -1.31
C PRO A 379 -12.57 1.15 -1.42
N GLY A 380 -11.73 0.93 -0.41
CA GLY A 380 -10.77 -0.17 -0.46
C GLY A 380 -11.37 -1.55 -0.17
N SER A 381 -12.55 -1.60 0.45
CA SER A 381 -13.30 -2.84 0.73
C SER A 381 -14.79 -2.57 0.83
N GLY A 382 -15.61 -3.63 0.78
CA GLY A 382 -17.05 -3.54 1.02
C GLY A 382 -17.37 -3.03 2.43
N ILE A 383 -16.57 -3.41 3.42
CA ILE A 383 -16.70 -2.92 4.81
C ILE A 383 -16.44 -1.40 4.88
N VAL A 384 -15.40 -0.91 4.21
CA VAL A 384 -15.12 0.53 4.12
C VAL A 384 -16.25 1.26 3.41
N LYS A 385 -16.77 0.68 2.31
CA LYS A 385 -17.90 1.25 1.56
C LYS A 385 -19.14 1.37 2.44
N GLU A 386 -19.54 0.28 3.11
CA GLU A 386 -20.69 0.26 4.02
C GLU A 386 -20.55 1.30 5.12
N GLN A 387 -19.37 1.39 5.75
CA GLN A 387 -19.10 2.37 6.78
C GLN A 387 -19.17 3.80 6.25
N ALA A 388 -18.58 4.08 5.08
CA ALA A 388 -18.61 5.39 4.45
C ALA A 388 -20.05 5.83 4.10
N GLU A 389 -20.89 4.92 3.61
CA GLU A 389 -22.30 5.16 3.29
C GLU A 389 -23.12 5.39 4.58
N ALA A 390 -22.85 4.62 5.64
CA ALA A 390 -23.49 4.83 6.95
C ALA A 390 -23.16 6.21 7.56
N GLU A 391 -21.95 6.71 7.30
CA GLU A 391 -21.50 8.06 7.70
C GLU A 391 -21.96 9.15 6.72
N GLY A 392 -22.56 8.81 5.58
CA GLY A 392 -23.03 9.74 4.55
C GLY A 392 -21.93 10.36 3.71
N LEU A 393 -20.71 9.80 3.69
CA LEU A 393 -19.58 10.31 2.91
C LEU A 393 -19.84 10.18 1.40
N ASP A 394 -20.51 9.12 0.97
CA ASP A 394 -20.98 8.91 -0.40
C ASP A 394 -21.82 10.09 -0.90
N LYS A 395 -22.76 10.57 -0.08
CA LYS A 395 -23.64 11.71 -0.42
C LYS A 395 -22.84 13.01 -0.58
N ILE A 396 -21.81 13.22 0.25
CA ILE A 396 -20.91 14.37 0.12
C ILE A 396 -20.19 14.30 -1.23
N PHE A 397 -19.58 13.16 -1.56
CA PHE A 397 -18.84 12.97 -2.80
C PHE A 397 -19.72 13.08 -4.03
N ILE A 398 -20.87 12.41 -4.06
CA ILE A 398 -21.81 12.47 -5.19
C ILE A 398 -22.31 13.91 -5.40
N LYS A 399 -22.66 14.62 -4.31
CA LYS A 399 -23.12 16.01 -4.38
C LYS A 399 -22.02 16.95 -4.88
N ALA A 400 -20.75 16.67 -4.53
CA ALA A 400 -19.60 17.42 -5.02
C ALA A 400 -19.25 17.10 -6.49
N GLY A 401 -19.80 16.01 -7.07
CA GLY A 401 -19.54 15.60 -8.46
C GLY A 401 -18.45 14.55 -8.63
N PHE A 402 -18.08 13.84 -7.56
CA PHE A 402 -17.23 12.64 -7.65
C PHE A 402 -18.06 11.43 -8.04
N GLU A 403 -17.48 10.53 -8.82
CA GLU A 403 -18.03 9.19 -9.04
C GLU A 403 -17.80 8.32 -7.80
N TRP A 404 -18.85 7.77 -7.22
CA TRP A 404 -18.80 6.80 -6.13
C TRP A 404 -18.80 5.39 -6.71
N ARG A 405 -17.78 4.60 -6.38
CA ARG A 405 -17.48 3.34 -7.04
C ARG A 405 -17.60 2.13 -6.11
N GLU A 406 -17.63 0.93 -6.69
CA GLU A 406 -17.52 -0.34 -5.98
C GLU A 406 -16.06 -0.61 -5.56
N PRO A 407 -15.83 -1.40 -4.47
CA PRO A 407 -14.50 -1.66 -3.94
C PRO A 407 -13.59 -2.44 -4.90
N GLY A 408 -12.32 -2.09 -4.97
CA GLY A 408 -11.32 -2.80 -5.78
C GLY A 408 -10.06 -1.97 -6.02
N CYS A 409 -9.10 -2.55 -6.73
CA CYS A 409 -7.85 -1.88 -7.07
C CYS A 409 -8.03 -0.74 -8.08
N SER A 410 -9.06 -0.81 -8.95
CA SER A 410 -9.41 0.27 -9.90
C SER A 410 -8.20 0.79 -10.68
N MET A 411 -8.03 2.11 -10.74
CA MET A 411 -6.91 2.77 -11.42
C MET A 411 -5.54 2.58 -10.76
N CYS A 412 -5.40 1.83 -9.66
CA CYS A 412 -4.08 1.56 -9.08
C CYS A 412 -3.14 0.87 -10.08
N LEU A 413 -3.71 0.00 -10.91
CA LEU A 413 -3.04 -0.57 -12.09
C LEU A 413 -4.08 -0.78 -13.21
N ALA A 414 -3.68 -0.63 -14.46
CA ALA A 414 -4.58 -0.64 -15.60
C ALA A 414 -5.03 -2.06 -16.03
N MET A 415 -5.46 -2.92 -15.09
CA MET A 415 -5.93 -4.30 -15.34
C MET A 415 -7.47 -4.44 -15.42
N ASN A 416 -8.20 -3.36 -15.20
CA ASN A 416 -9.65 -3.27 -15.25
C ASN A 416 -10.07 -2.10 -16.16
N PRO A 417 -11.38 -1.83 -16.35
CA PRO A 417 -11.85 -0.74 -17.20
C PRO A 417 -11.41 0.67 -16.79
N ASP A 418 -11.04 0.87 -15.53
CA ASP A 418 -10.63 2.18 -15.00
C ASP A 418 -9.20 2.50 -15.44
N LYS A 419 -9.07 3.25 -16.53
CA LYS A 419 -7.77 3.60 -17.15
C LYS A 419 -7.72 5.08 -17.54
N LEU A 420 -6.52 5.64 -17.47
CA LEU A 420 -6.23 6.93 -18.12
C LEU A 420 -6.17 6.79 -19.62
N LYS A 421 -6.69 7.77 -20.31
CA LYS A 421 -6.43 7.96 -21.74
C LYS A 421 -5.00 8.49 -21.95
N PRO A 422 -4.44 8.32 -23.18
CA PRO A 422 -3.12 8.88 -23.47
C PRO A 422 -3.05 10.37 -23.13
N GLU A 423 -2.01 10.73 -22.37
CA GLU A 423 -1.68 12.09 -21.92
C GLU A 423 -2.63 12.70 -20.88
N GLU A 424 -3.73 12.02 -20.51
CA GLU A 424 -4.51 12.45 -19.34
C GLU A 424 -3.63 12.51 -18.09
N ARG A 425 -3.80 13.58 -17.32
CA ARG A 425 -3.06 13.86 -16.10
C ARG A 425 -3.91 13.61 -14.88
N CYS A 426 -3.44 12.74 -13.99
CA CYS A 426 -4.15 12.32 -12.80
C CYS A 426 -3.43 12.72 -11.51
N ALA A 427 -4.14 13.33 -10.56
CA ALA A 427 -3.75 13.33 -9.17
C ALA A 427 -4.29 12.04 -8.53
N SER A 428 -3.40 11.22 -7.96
CA SER A 428 -3.71 9.87 -7.54
C SER A 428 -3.22 9.58 -6.13
N THR A 429 -4.03 8.91 -5.33
CA THR A 429 -3.63 8.42 -4.02
C THR A 429 -3.02 7.01 -4.06
N SER A 430 -2.78 6.46 -5.27
CA SER A 430 -2.07 5.20 -5.44
C SER A 430 -0.60 5.27 -4.99
N ASN A 431 0.14 4.19 -5.17
CA ASN A 431 1.51 4.04 -4.68
C ASN A 431 2.58 4.18 -5.77
N ARG A 432 2.22 4.01 -7.05
CA ARG A 432 3.15 4.02 -8.19
C ARG A 432 2.69 4.95 -9.30
N ASN A 433 3.67 5.58 -9.95
CA ASN A 433 3.44 6.53 -11.04
C ASN A 433 4.40 6.34 -12.23
N PHE A 434 4.96 5.13 -12.42
CA PHE A 434 5.79 4.87 -13.59
C PHE A 434 4.99 4.98 -14.91
N GLU A 435 5.69 5.13 -16.01
CA GLU A 435 5.11 5.28 -17.35
C GLU A 435 4.08 4.17 -17.65
N GLY A 436 2.85 4.55 -17.93
CA GLY A 436 1.76 3.64 -18.27
C GLY A 436 1.07 2.93 -17.10
N ARG A 437 1.44 3.18 -15.82
CA ARG A 437 0.89 2.49 -14.65
C ARG A 437 -0.64 2.52 -14.59
N GLN A 438 -1.24 3.68 -14.81
CA GLN A 438 -2.70 3.87 -14.77
C GLN A 438 -3.36 3.90 -16.16
N GLY A 439 -2.61 3.57 -17.21
CA GLY A 439 -3.07 3.55 -18.59
C GLY A 439 -1.95 3.98 -19.56
N PHE A 440 -2.02 3.53 -20.80
CA PHE A 440 -1.02 3.81 -21.81
C PHE A 440 -0.81 5.33 -21.99
N LYS A 441 0.42 5.80 -21.80
CA LYS A 441 0.80 7.23 -21.81
C LYS A 441 0.07 8.10 -20.78
N GLY A 442 -0.57 7.52 -19.76
CA GLY A 442 -1.18 8.25 -18.66
C GLY A 442 -0.12 8.92 -17.77
N ARG A 443 -0.42 10.12 -17.29
CA ARG A 443 0.48 10.97 -16.49
C ARG A 443 -0.01 11.02 -15.05
N THR A 444 0.65 10.31 -14.14
CA THR A 444 0.21 10.16 -12.76
C THR A 444 1.09 10.94 -11.79
N HIS A 445 0.47 11.71 -10.91
CA HIS A 445 1.09 12.38 -9.78
C HIS A 445 0.56 11.79 -8.48
N LEU A 446 1.45 11.36 -7.59
CA LEU A 446 1.08 10.83 -6.28
C LEU A 446 0.90 11.97 -5.27
N VAL A 447 -0.20 11.92 -4.53
CA VAL A 447 -0.58 12.90 -3.52
C VAL A 447 -1.37 12.25 -2.37
N SER A 448 -1.55 12.99 -1.26
CA SER A 448 -2.42 12.59 -0.17
C SER A 448 -3.93 12.69 -0.55
N PRO A 449 -4.83 11.98 0.13
CA PRO A 449 -6.28 12.02 -0.16
C PRO A 449 -6.88 13.42 -0.10
N ALA A 450 -6.52 14.20 0.92
CA ALA A 450 -7.01 15.58 1.06
C ALA A 450 -6.52 16.46 -0.10
N MET A 451 -5.23 16.34 -0.50
CA MET A 451 -4.71 17.08 -1.65
C MET A 451 -5.36 16.65 -2.96
N ALA A 452 -5.66 15.35 -3.13
CA ALA A 452 -6.36 14.86 -4.31
C ALA A 452 -7.77 15.45 -4.40
N ALA A 453 -8.53 15.48 -3.29
CA ALA A 453 -9.85 16.08 -3.24
C ALA A 453 -9.83 17.59 -3.52
N ALA A 454 -8.90 18.33 -2.92
CA ALA A 454 -8.71 19.75 -3.18
C ALA A 454 -8.34 20.02 -4.65
N ALA A 455 -7.48 19.20 -5.21
CA ALA A 455 -7.08 19.29 -6.61
C ALA A 455 -8.22 18.98 -7.59
N ALA A 456 -9.14 18.06 -7.23
CA ALA A 456 -10.34 17.81 -8.02
C ALA A 456 -11.24 19.04 -8.11
N ILE A 457 -11.39 19.78 -7.01
CA ILE A 457 -12.21 20.98 -6.94
C ILE A 457 -11.56 22.15 -7.67
N ALA A 458 -10.25 22.37 -7.46
CA ALA A 458 -9.52 23.47 -8.07
C ALA A 458 -9.22 23.26 -9.56
N GLY A 459 -9.08 22.00 -10.01
CA GLY A 459 -8.63 21.66 -11.36
C GLY A 459 -7.11 21.69 -11.53
N HIS A 460 -6.38 21.93 -10.45
CA HIS A 460 -4.90 21.95 -10.37
C HIS A 460 -4.47 21.64 -8.95
N PHE A 461 -3.17 21.40 -8.72
CA PHE A 461 -2.67 21.19 -7.35
C PHE A 461 -2.76 22.48 -6.53
N VAL A 462 -3.15 22.31 -5.26
CA VAL A 462 -3.29 23.42 -4.29
C VAL A 462 -2.69 23.01 -2.95
N ASP A 463 -2.20 23.99 -2.19
CA ASP A 463 -1.75 23.75 -0.83
C ASP A 463 -2.95 23.62 0.11
N ILE A 464 -3.14 22.44 0.68
CA ILE A 464 -4.30 22.20 1.55
C ILE A 464 -4.22 22.92 2.90
N ARG A 465 -3.04 23.45 3.26
CA ARG A 465 -2.89 24.27 4.46
C ARG A 465 -3.61 25.61 4.35
N ASP A 466 -3.77 26.08 3.12
CA ASP A 466 -4.49 27.32 2.78
C ASP A 466 -5.95 27.05 2.34
N TRP A 467 -6.44 25.82 2.51
CA TRP A 467 -7.79 25.41 2.08
C TRP A 467 -8.84 25.83 3.11
N HIS A 468 -9.81 26.69 2.68
CA HIS A 468 -10.87 27.25 3.52
C HIS A 468 -12.26 26.92 2.97
#